data_544a8b848d062b208b61a1a362db3634
#
_entry.id   544a8b848d062b208b61a1a362db3634
#
_cell.length_a   1.000
_cell.length_b   1.000
_cell.length_c   1.000
_cell.angle_alpha   90.00
_cell.angle_beta   90.00
_cell.angle_gamma   90.00
#
_symmetry.space_group_name_H-M   'P 1'
#
loop_
_entity.id
_entity.type
_entity.pdbx_description
1 polymer ?
#
loop_
_entity_poly.entity_id
_entity_poly.type
_entity_poly.pdbx_seq_one_letter_code
_entity_poly.pdbx_strand_id
1 'polypeptide(L)'
;MNEDTESGYMSARASKIFQSKLELLKRESNWAGMVKMLKRYAKRYPNEYYVHQQLAATLYVDSIAQFHLAFQYAEHAMNIEPDDDLNIYTYACALYYIGQLEKSFEFFTKIINKDIQEIAYGEHGEGLRYAKQLINDSVYMAGVVCQRLHRYNEAKDYFVRYLENKKPFQYSDFTKRQATSHLSELTNV
;
A
#
# COMPACT_ATOMS: atom_id res chain seq x y z
N MET A 1 -25.17 -12.87 22.83
CA MET A 1 -24.28 -11.74 22.40
C MET A 1 -23.01 -12.39 21.89
N ASN A 2 -22.56 -12.06 20.68
CA ASN A 2 -21.38 -12.71 20.10
C ASN A 2 -20.13 -12.07 20.70
N GLU A 3 -19.22 -12.86 21.27
CA GLU A 3 -17.91 -12.43 21.82
C GLU A 3 -17.09 -11.56 20.85
N ASP A 4 -17.28 -11.73 19.54
CA ASP A 4 -16.61 -10.98 18.46
C ASP A 4 -16.89 -9.45 18.48
N THR A 5 -17.89 -8.95 19.20
CA THR A 5 -18.27 -7.53 19.16
C THR A 5 -17.75 -6.72 20.36
N GLU A 6 -17.31 -7.37 21.42
CA GLU A 6 -16.80 -6.67 22.61
C GLU A 6 -15.33 -6.31 22.52
N SER A 7 -14.52 -7.11 21.83
CA SER A 7 -13.07 -6.86 21.66
C SER A 7 -12.72 -5.90 20.50
N GLY A 8 -13.62 -5.72 19.55
CA GLY A 8 -13.35 -4.97 18.31
C GLY A 8 -12.48 -5.72 17.29
N TYR A 9 -12.17 -7.00 17.54
CA TYR A 9 -11.41 -7.89 16.65
C TYR A 9 -12.29 -8.99 16.06
N MET A 10 -11.85 -9.56 14.93
CA MET A 10 -12.51 -10.70 14.30
C MET A 10 -12.10 -12.01 14.97
N SER A 11 -13.07 -12.93 15.20
CA SER A 11 -12.73 -14.32 15.47
C SER A 11 -12.07 -14.98 14.26
N ALA A 12 -11.32 -16.07 14.47
CA ALA A 12 -10.69 -16.83 13.39
C ALA A 12 -11.68 -17.25 12.28
N ARG A 13 -12.92 -17.59 12.66
CA ARG A 13 -13.99 -17.92 11.70
C ARG A 13 -14.43 -16.69 10.90
N ALA A 14 -14.60 -15.53 11.55
CA ALA A 14 -15.00 -14.30 10.89
C ALA A 14 -13.88 -13.81 9.92
N SER A 15 -12.62 -13.91 10.35
CA SER A 15 -11.46 -13.59 9.54
C SER A 15 -11.40 -14.46 8.27
N LYS A 16 -11.56 -15.77 8.38
CA LYS A 16 -11.58 -16.68 7.23
C LYS A 16 -12.69 -16.34 6.23
N ILE A 17 -13.89 -16.02 6.72
CA ILE A 17 -15.01 -15.60 5.87
C ILE A 17 -14.71 -14.27 5.20
N PHE A 18 -14.14 -13.32 5.92
CA PHE A 18 -13.72 -12.02 5.41
C PHE A 18 -12.72 -12.18 4.27
N GLN A 19 -11.62 -12.91 4.50
CA GLN A 19 -10.58 -13.15 3.49
C GLN A 19 -11.15 -13.78 2.22
N SER A 20 -11.97 -14.82 2.35
CA SER A 20 -12.59 -15.49 1.19
C SER A 20 -13.45 -14.54 0.35
N LYS A 21 -14.21 -13.65 1.00
CA LYS A 21 -15.04 -12.65 0.30
C LYS A 21 -14.18 -11.55 -0.33
N LEU A 22 -13.13 -11.11 0.34
CA LEU A 22 -12.21 -10.11 -0.16
C LEU A 22 -11.55 -10.59 -1.45
N GLU A 23 -11.01 -11.81 -1.44
CA GLU A 23 -10.38 -12.42 -2.61
C GLU A 23 -11.35 -12.61 -3.80
N LEU A 24 -12.60 -12.99 -3.52
CA LEU A 24 -13.63 -13.10 -4.56
C LEU A 24 -13.88 -11.73 -5.22
N LEU A 25 -14.10 -10.69 -4.43
CA LEU A 25 -14.37 -9.34 -4.93
C LEU A 25 -13.17 -8.74 -5.69
N LYS A 26 -11.93 -9.01 -5.21
CA LYS A 26 -10.70 -8.65 -5.94
C LYS A 26 -10.65 -9.32 -7.31
N ARG A 27 -10.90 -10.63 -7.38
CA ARG A 27 -10.88 -11.40 -8.63
C ARG A 27 -11.91 -10.90 -9.63
N GLU A 28 -13.09 -10.49 -9.16
CA GLU A 28 -14.15 -9.92 -9.98
C GLU A 28 -13.94 -8.43 -10.31
N SER A 29 -12.87 -7.81 -9.80
CA SER A 29 -12.63 -6.35 -9.88
C SER A 29 -13.84 -5.53 -9.40
N ASN A 30 -14.59 -6.07 -8.43
CA ASN A 30 -15.80 -5.44 -7.88
C ASN A 30 -15.43 -4.46 -6.75
N TRP A 31 -14.81 -3.35 -7.14
CA TRP A 31 -14.29 -2.34 -6.19
C TRP A 31 -15.40 -1.70 -5.35
N ALA A 32 -16.57 -1.44 -5.96
CA ALA A 32 -17.72 -0.88 -5.23
C ALA A 32 -18.24 -1.87 -4.16
N GLY A 33 -18.32 -3.16 -4.51
CA GLY A 33 -18.67 -4.23 -3.58
C GLY A 33 -17.65 -4.35 -2.44
N MET A 34 -16.35 -4.22 -2.75
CA MET A 34 -15.28 -4.21 -1.75
C MET A 34 -15.44 -3.05 -0.76
N VAL A 35 -15.60 -1.82 -1.23
CA VAL A 35 -15.79 -0.64 -0.37
C VAL A 35 -16.99 -0.85 0.56
N LYS A 36 -18.12 -1.32 0.03
CA LYS A 36 -19.33 -1.59 0.84
C LYS A 36 -19.06 -2.64 1.92
N MET A 37 -18.41 -3.74 1.55
CA MET A 37 -18.04 -4.80 2.49
C MET A 37 -17.08 -4.29 3.56
N LEU A 38 -15.98 -3.66 3.14
CA LEU A 38 -14.93 -3.17 4.03
C LEU A 38 -15.44 -2.13 5.02
N LYS A 39 -16.26 -1.16 4.59
CA LYS A 39 -16.90 -0.18 5.50
C LYS A 39 -17.75 -0.87 6.57
N ARG A 40 -18.48 -1.92 6.23
CA ARG A 40 -19.26 -2.69 7.21
C ARG A 40 -18.37 -3.43 8.21
N TYR A 41 -17.27 -4.02 7.73
CA TYR A 41 -16.32 -4.72 8.60
C TYR A 41 -15.54 -3.74 9.48
N ALA A 42 -15.07 -2.62 8.96
CA ALA A 42 -14.41 -1.57 9.76
C ALA A 42 -15.30 -1.03 10.90
N LYS A 43 -16.60 -0.87 10.63
CA LYS A 43 -17.56 -0.47 11.68
C LYS A 43 -17.76 -1.56 12.74
N ARG A 44 -17.75 -2.84 12.34
CA ARG A 44 -17.99 -3.97 13.25
C ARG A 44 -16.75 -4.37 14.02
N TYR A 45 -15.58 -4.22 13.43
CA TYR A 45 -14.28 -4.64 13.95
C TYR A 45 -13.29 -3.47 13.90
N PRO A 46 -13.49 -2.44 14.73
CA PRO A 46 -12.71 -1.20 14.63
C PRO A 46 -11.22 -1.37 14.93
N ASN A 47 -10.82 -2.42 15.64
CA ASN A 47 -9.43 -2.70 16.00
C ASN A 47 -8.71 -3.60 14.97
N GLU A 48 -9.39 -4.06 13.93
CA GLU A 48 -8.76 -4.84 12.84
C GLU A 48 -8.06 -3.94 11.83
N TYR A 49 -6.79 -3.64 12.06
CA TYR A 49 -5.99 -2.76 11.19
C TYR A 49 -6.02 -3.19 9.72
N TYR A 50 -5.96 -4.48 9.43
CA TYR A 50 -5.98 -5.02 8.08
C TYR A 50 -7.26 -4.64 7.30
N VAL A 51 -8.41 -4.57 7.96
CA VAL A 51 -9.66 -4.11 7.33
C VAL A 51 -9.55 -2.64 6.92
N HIS A 52 -9.00 -1.80 7.79
CA HIS A 52 -8.82 -0.37 7.52
C HIS A 52 -7.78 -0.15 6.41
N GLN A 53 -6.68 -0.88 6.44
CA GLN A 53 -5.65 -0.89 5.40
C GLN A 53 -6.23 -1.27 4.03
N GLN A 54 -6.97 -2.37 3.93
CA GLN A 54 -7.62 -2.81 2.68
C GLN A 54 -8.66 -1.80 2.19
N LEU A 55 -9.37 -1.14 3.10
CA LEU A 55 -10.32 -0.09 2.76
C LEU A 55 -9.60 1.14 2.21
N ALA A 56 -8.52 1.58 2.85
CA ALA A 56 -7.69 2.67 2.35
C ALA A 56 -7.18 2.36 0.93
N ALA A 57 -6.56 1.19 0.74
CA ALA A 57 -6.04 0.75 -0.55
C ALA A 57 -7.12 0.71 -1.65
N THR A 58 -8.35 0.30 -1.31
CA THR A 58 -9.47 0.26 -2.27
C THR A 58 -10.00 1.65 -2.62
N LEU A 59 -9.97 2.59 -1.67
CA LEU A 59 -10.54 3.92 -1.84
C LEU A 59 -9.71 4.83 -2.77
N TYR A 60 -8.42 4.55 -3.02
CA TYR A 60 -7.64 5.31 -4.01
C TYR A 60 -7.54 4.63 -5.38
N VAL A 61 -8.27 3.53 -5.63
CA VAL A 61 -8.44 3.03 -6.99
C VAL A 61 -9.17 4.09 -7.84
N ASP A 62 -8.70 4.33 -9.06
CA ASP A 62 -9.15 5.43 -9.93
C ASP A 62 -10.68 5.52 -10.09
N SER A 63 -11.36 4.38 -10.16
CA SER A 63 -12.82 4.33 -10.28
C SER A 63 -13.58 4.79 -9.04
N ILE A 64 -12.90 4.87 -7.88
CA ILE A 64 -13.46 5.27 -6.59
C ILE A 64 -12.96 6.66 -6.16
N ALA A 65 -11.63 6.86 -6.22
CA ALA A 65 -10.92 8.13 -6.02
C ALA A 65 -11.35 8.95 -4.77
N GLN A 66 -11.58 8.29 -3.62
CA GLN A 66 -11.95 8.95 -2.36
C GLN A 66 -10.71 9.18 -1.48
N PHE A 67 -9.76 10.00 -1.94
CA PHE A 67 -8.42 10.12 -1.37
C PHE A 67 -8.37 10.58 0.09
N HIS A 68 -9.17 11.56 0.49
CA HIS A 68 -9.23 12.00 1.90
C HIS A 68 -9.78 10.92 2.83
N LEU A 69 -10.76 10.16 2.37
CA LEU A 69 -11.30 9.05 3.14
C LEU A 69 -10.29 7.89 3.20
N ALA A 70 -9.57 7.62 2.11
CA ALA A 70 -8.48 6.66 2.08
C ALA A 70 -7.40 7.01 3.11
N PHE A 71 -7.02 8.29 3.20
CA PHE A 71 -6.07 8.77 4.20
C PHE A 71 -6.54 8.52 5.63
N GLN A 72 -7.79 8.83 5.97
CA GLN A 72 -8.33 8.57 7.31
C GLN A 72 -8.25 7.10 7.72
N TYR A 73 -8.56 6.17 6.81
CA TYR A 73 -8.45 4.75 7.08
C TYR A 73 -7.00 4.25 7.13
N ALA A 74 -6.12 4.77 6.28
CA ALA A 74 -4.69 4.44 6.34
C ALA A 74 -4.05 4.93 7.65
N GLU A 75 -4.36 6.16 8.08
CA GLU A 75 -3.92 6.72 9.36
C GLU A 75 -4.44 5.89 10.55
N HIS A 76 -5.70 5.47 10.48
CA HIS A 76 -6.25 4.61 11.53
C HIS A 76 -5.54 3.26 11.61
N ALA A 77 -5.27 2.61 10.46
CA ALA A 77 -4.50 1.37 10.42
C ALA A 77 -3.08 1.53 10.99
N MET A 78 -2.40 2.62 10.63
CA MET A 78 -1.07 2.99 11.17
C MET A 78 -1.08 3.22 12.69
N ASN A 79 -2.16 3.76 13.24
CA ASN A 79 -2.28 3.97 14.69
C ASN A 79 -2.49 2.67 15.46
N ILE A 80 -3.08 1.64 14.85
CA ILE A 80 -3.28 0.32 15.46
C ILE A 80 -2.01 -0.52 15.33
N GLU A 81 -1.41 -0.55 14.13
CA GLU A 81 -0.24 -1.39 13.82
C GLU A 81 0.81 -0.57 13.03
N PRO A 82 1.66 0.20 13.73
CA PRO A 82 2.60 1.13 13.10
C PRO A 82 3.82 0.45 12.48
N ASP A 83 4.10 -0.80 12.84
CA ASP A 83 5.28 -1.55 12.42
C ASP A 83 5.00 -2.51 11.25
N ASP A 84 3.73 -2.65 10.84
CA ASP A 84 3.37 -3.40 9.64
C ASP A 84 3.81 -2.64 8.37
N ASP A 85 4.68 -3.26 7.58
CA ASP A 85 5.28 -2.63 6.40
C ASP A 85 4.25 -2.30 5.31
N LEU A 86 3.16 -3.08 5.20
CA LEU A 86 2.08 -2.78 4.26
C LEU A 86 1.22 -1.60 4.75
N ASN A 87 1.05 -1.43 6.06
CA ASN A 87 0.44 -0.23 6.62
C ASN A 87 1.26 1.01 6.30
N ILE A 88 2.59 0.92 6.49
CA ILE A 88 3.54 2.01 6.17
C ILE A 88 3.42 2.37 4.68
N TYR A 89 3.42 1.38 3.79
CA TYR A 89 3.25 1.59 2.34
C TYR A 89 1.91 2.23 1.99
N THR A 90 0.81 1.69 2.54
CA THR A 90 -0.55 2.17 2.28
C THR A 90 -0.73 3.61 2.77
N TYR A 91 -0.17 3.93 3.93
CA TYR A 91 -0.17 5.29 4.46
C TYR A 91 0.67 6.25 3.60
N ALA A 92 1.85 5.83 3.13
CA ALA A 92 2.68 6.61 2.21
C ALA A 92 1.93 6.92 0.90
N CYS A 93 1.22 5.94 0.33
CA CYS A 93 0.35 6.15 -0.83
C CYS A 93 -0.77 7.16 -0.53
N ALA A 94 -1.44 7.03 0.61
CA ALA A 94 -2.51 7.93 1.01
C ALA A 94 -2.02 9.38 1.18
N LEU A 95 -0.84 9.57 1.77
CA LEU A 95 -0.17 10.88 1.89
C LEU A 95 0.13 11.48 0.50
N TYR A 96 0.60 10.66 -0.45
CA TYR A 96 0.83 11.09 -1.82
C TYR A 96 -0.43 11.64 -2.47
N TYR A 97 -1.55 10.93 -2.36
CA TYR A 97 -2.81 11.32 -2.98
C TYR A 97 -3.42 12.59 -2.38
N ILE A 98 -3.18 12.88 -1.09
CA ILE A 98 -3.63 14.15 -0.46
C ILE A 98 -2.60 15.27 -0.58
N GLY A 99 -1.48 15.05 -1.28
CA GLY A 99 -0.46 16.07 -1.56
C GLY A 99 0.57 16.30 -0.46
N GLN A 100 0.62 15.47 0.60
CA GLN A 100 1.66 15.53 1.63
C GLN A 100 2.94 14.81 1.17
N LEU A 101 3.58 15.37 0.13
CA LEU A 101 4.60 14.70 -0.65
C LEU A 101 5.88 14.39 0.15
N GLU A 102 6.39 15.32 0.96
CA GLU A 102 7.59 15.12 1.78
C GLU A 102 7.38 13.96 2.76
N LYS A 103 6.26 13.94 3.47
CA LYS A 103 5.96 12.84 4.39
C LYS A 103 5.79 11.51 3.64
N SER A 104 5.11 11.54 2.49
CA SER A 104 4.98 10.34 1.64
C SER A 104 6.37 9.79 1.27
N PHE A 105 7.30 10.65 0.87
CA PHE A 105 8.68 10.28 0.56
C PHE A 105 9.40 9.65 1.75
N GLU A 106 9.26 10.24 2.94
CA GLU A 106 9.85 9.70 4.18
C GLU A 106 9.39 8.26 4.46
N PHE A 107 8.09 7.98 4.32
CA PHE A 107 7.55 6.65 4.57
C PHE A 107 7.96 5.63 3.50
N PHE A 108 8.02 6.00 2.21
CA PHE A 108 8.57 5.10 1.19
C PHE A 108 10.05 4.81 1.43
N THR A 109 10.85 5.81 1.80
CA THR A 109 12.27 5.61 2.09
C THR A 109 12.51 4.78 3.34
N LYS A 110 11.63 4.83 4.35
CA LYS A 110 11.66 3.92 5.52
C LYS A 110 11.61 2.46 5.05
N ILE A 111 10.70 2.10 4.14
CA ILE A 111 10.61 0.73 3.59
C ILE A 111 11.84 0.37 2.76
N ILE A 112 12.30 1.29 1.88
CA ILE A 112 13.43 1.08 0.98
C ILE A 112 14.74 0.78 1.73
N ASN A 113 14.89 1.34 2.92
CA ASN A 113 16.09 1.23 3.76
C ASN A 113 16.01 0.10 4.80
N LYS A 114 14.87 -0.56 4.95
CA LYS A 114 14.69 -1.69 5.86
C LYS A 114 15.36 -2.94 5.30
N ASP A 115 15.83 -3.81 6.19
CA ASP A 115 16.40 -5.11 5.79
C ASP A 115 15.31 -5.98 5.15
N ILE A 116 15.62 -6.55 3.99
CA ILE A 116 14.68 -7.39 3.24
C ILE A 116 14.27 -8.66 4.02
N GLN A 117 15.16 -9.20 4.87
CA GLN A 117 14.85 -10.37 5.69
C GLN A 117 13.87 -10.00 6.80
N GLU A 118 13.98 -8.78 7.35
CA GLU A 118 13.03 -8.25 8.34
C GLU A 118 11.65 -8.09 7.74
N ILE A 119 11.54 -7.50 6.54
CA ILE A 119 10.25 -7.39 5.83
C ILE A 119 9.70 -8.77 5.45
N ALA A 120 10.57 -9.72 5.07
CA ALA A 120 10.13 -11.03 4.59
C ALA A 120 9.68 -11.97 5.71
N TYR A 121 10.33 -11.92 6.87
CA TYR A 121 10.20 -12.92 7.93
C TYR A 121 9.98 -12.32 9.32
N GLY A 122 9.81 -10.99 9.43
CA GLY A 122 9.35 -10.33 10.64
C GLY A 122 7.92 -10.72 11.00
N GLU A 123 7.36 -10.11 12.03
CA GLU A 123 6.05 -10.45 12.59
C GLU A 123 4.91 -10.43 11.56
N HIS A 124 4.95 -9.50 10.60
CA HIS A 124 3.97 -9.36 9.53
C HIS A 124 4.49 -9.82 8.15
N GLY A 125 5.61 -10.56 8.13
CA GLY A 125 6.30 -10.95 6.92
C GLY A 125 5.55 -12.05 6.15
N GLU A 126 5.39 -11.86 4.84
CA GLU A 126 4.75 -12.81 3.92
C GLU A 126 5.76 -13.48 2.96
N GLY A 127 7.04 -13.47 3.32
CA GLY A 127 8.13 -14.10 2.57
C GLY A 127 8.83 -13.17 1.58
N LEU A 128 9.96 -13.66 1.02
CA LEU A 128 10.85 -12.86 0.15
C LEU A 128 10.18 -12.28 -1.09
N ARG A 129 9.19 -12.97 -1.66
CA ARG A 129 8.46 -12.47 -2.82
C ARG A 129 7.72 -11.18 -2.49
N TYR A 130 7.00 -11.19 -1.37
CA TYR A 130 6.27 -10.05 -0.85
C TYR A 130 7.22 -8.89 -0.52
N ALA A 131 8.30 -9.16 0.23
CA ALA A 131 9.28 -8.14 0.60
C ALA A 131 9.90 -7.46 -0.64
N LYS A 132 10.27 -8.23 -1.67
CA LYS A 132 10.78 -7.69 -2.93
C LYS A 132 9.75 -6.83 -3.66
N GLN A 133 8.49 -7.24 -3.68
CA GLN A 133 7.41 -6.46 -4.27
C GLN A 133 7.28 -5.13 -3.54
N LEU A 134 7.16 -5.15 -2.22
CA LEU A 134 6.95 -3.97 -1.39
C LEU A 134 8.11 -2.95 -1.53
N ILE A 135 9.36 -3.44 -1.53
CA ILE A 135 10.55 -2.58 -1.75
C ILE A 135 10.52 -2.00 -3.17
N ASN A 136 10.26 -2.81 -4.20
CA ASN A 136 10.25 -2.33 -5.59
C ASN A 136 9.16 -1.28 -5.82
N ASP A 137 7.96 -1.52 -5.27
CA ASP A 137 6.85 -0.58 -5.38
C ASP A 137 7.15 0.72 -4.63
N SER A 138 7.81 0.63 -3.47
CA SER A 138 8.27 1.80 -2.72
C SER A 138 9.34 2.59 -3.48
N VAL A 139 10.30 1.92 -4.14
CA VAL A 139 11.32 2.57 -5.00
C VAL A 139 10.65 3.30 -6.16
N TYR A 140 9.69 2.67 -6.83
CA TYR A 140 8.95 3.31 -7.92
C TYR A 140 8.19 4.55 -7.42
N MET A 141 7.43 4.41 -6.33
CA MET A 141 6.63 5.50 -5.76
C MET A 141 7.50 6.64 -5.22
N ALA A 142 8.67 6.36 -4.65
CA ALA A 142 9.63 7.40 -4.27
C ALA A 142 10.07 8.23 -5.48
N GLY A 143 10.32 7.60 -6.63
CA GLY A 143 10.60 8.29 -7.89
C GLY A 143 9.43 9.19 -8.35
N VAL A 144 8.20 8.70 -8.26
CA VAL A 144 6.98 9.47 -8.59
C VAL A 144 6.82 10.67 -7.65
N VAL A 145 7.06 10.47 -6.36
CA VAL A 145 7.01 11.56 -5.36
C VAL A 145 8.09 12.60 -5.63
N CYS A 146 9.33 12.19 -5.87
CA CYS A 146 10.44 13.10 -6.23
C CYS A 146 10.13 13.92 -7.48
N GLN A 147 9.53 13.30 -8.51
CA GLN A 147 9.11 14.02 -9.72
C GLN A 147 8.07 15.11 -9.39
N ARG A 148 7.08 14.83 -8.55
CA ARG A 148 6.10 15.83 -8.11
C ARG A 148 6.68 16.92 -7.20
N LEU A 149 7.77 16.61 -6.49
CA LEU A 149 8.54 17.56 -5.68
C LEU A 149 9.55 18.38 -6.52
N HIS A 150 9.60 18.18 -7.83
CA HIS A 150 10.58 18.77 -8.74
C HIS A 150 12.04 18.39 -8.42
N ARG A 151 12.27 17.29 -7.70
CA ARG A 151 13.58 16.69 -7.42
C ARG A 151 13.97 15.75 -8.55
N TYR A 152 14.16 16.29 -9.75
CA TYR A 152 14.26 15.51 -10.99
C TYR A 152 15.45 14.54 -11.02
N ASN A 153 16.61 14.92 -10.49
CA ASN A 153 17.75 14.02 -10.44
C ASN A 153 17.50 12.81 -9.53
N GLU A 154 16.95 13.04 -8.33
CA GLU A 154 16.57 11.97 -7.41
C GLU A 154 15.49 11.06 -8.04
N ALA A 155 14.51 11.63 -8.74
CA ALA A 155 13.49 10.86 -9.44
C ALA A 155 14.11 9.94 -10.50
N LYS A 156 15.08 10.43 -11.30
CA LYS A 156 15.84 9.62 -12.27
C LYS A 156 16.54 8.44 -11.59
N ASP A 157 17.24 8.70 -10.48
CA ASP A 157 17.97 7.66 -9.74
C ASP A 157 17.03 6.56 -9.23
N TYR A 158 15.86 6.93 -8.70
CA TYR A 158 14.85 5.97 -8.25
C TYR A 158 14.28 5.14 -9.41
N PHE A 159 13.95 5.73 -10.55
CA PHE A 159 13.43 4.97 -11.71
C PHE A 159 14.51 4.06 -12.33
N VAL A 160 15.76 4.49 -12.38
CA VAL A 160 16.89 3.63 -12.81
C VAL A 160 17.04 2.46 -11.85
N ARG A 161 17.11 2.70 -10.53
CA ARG A 161 17.15 1.66 -9.50
C ARG A 161 15.98 0.68 -9.63
N TYR A 162 14.75 1.18 -9.86
CA TYR A 162 13.58 0.32 -10.07
C TYR A 162 13.77 -0.60 -11.29
N LEU A 163 14.23 -0.07 -12.42
CA LEU A 163 14.46 -0.85 -13.65
C LEU A 163 15.54 -1.92 -13.49
N GLU A 164 16.61 -1.61 -12.75
CA GLU A 164 17.67 -2.56 -12.42
C GLU A 164 17.18 -3.67 -11.49
N ASN A 165 16.38 -3.34 -10.50
CA ASN A 165 15.84 -4.29 -9.54
C ASN A 165 14.75 -5.18 -10.15
N LYS A 166 13.99 -4.69 -11.14
CA LYS A 166 12.91 -5.44 -11.79
C LYS A 166 13.44 -6.45 -12.80
N LYS A 167 14.17 -7.45 -12.31
CA LYS A 167 14.58 -8.65 -13.08
C LYS A 167 13.39 -9.57 -13.33
N PRO A 168 13.49 -10.54 -14.27
CA PRO A 168 12.53 -11.63 -14.37
C PRO A 168 12.31 -12.25 -12.98
N PHE A 169 11.06 -12.47 -12.59
CA PHE A 169 10.65 -12.99 -11.27
C PHE A 169 10.63 -11.97 -10.09
N GLN A 170 10.95 -10.71 -10.30
CA GLN A 170 10.70 -9.68 -9.28
C GLN A 170 9.34 -9.04 -9.53
N TYR A 171 8.49 -9.21 -8.55
CA TYR A 171 7.11 -8.72 -8.59
C TYR A 171 7.05 -7.23 -8.29
N SER A 172 6.07 -6.55 -8.88
CA SER A 172 5.72 -5.17 -8.62
C SER A 172 4.36 -4.90 -9.27
N ASP A 173 3.57 -4.03 -8.69
CA ASP A 173 2.32 -3.55 -9.26
C ASP A 173 2.56 -2.59 -10.44
N PHE A 174 3.79 -2.09 -10.58
CA PHE A 174 4.19 -1.19 -11.65
C PHE A 174 4.96 -1.92 -12.77
N THR A 175 4.87 -1.40 -13.98
CA THR A 175 5.53 -1.95 -15.16
C THR A 175 6.83 -1.24 -15.49
N LYS A 176 7.77 -1.94 -16.13
CA LYS A 176 8.98 -1.30 -16.70
C LYS A 176 8.62 -0.15 -17.65
N ARG A 177 7.55 -0.31 -18.45
CA ARG A 177 7.07 0.71 -19.39
C ARG A 177 6.71 2.02 -18.67
N GLN A 178 6.02 1.94 -17.53
CA GLN A 178 5.69 3.13 -16.72
C GLN A 178 6.96 3.83 -16.23
N ALA A 179 7.92 3.09 -15.66
CA ALA A 179 9.18 3.70 -15.20
C ALA A 179 10.00 4.32 -16.34
N THR A 180 10.04 3.66 -17.52
CA THR A 180 10.70 4.21 -18.71
C THR A 180 9.99 5.47 -19.23
N SER A 181 8.65 5.54 -19.16
CA SER A 181 7.89 6.74 -19.53
C SER A 181 8.28 7.92 -18.65
N HIS A 182 8.33 7.73 -17.33
CA HIS A 182 8.78 8.77 -16.39
C HIS A 182 10.20 9.26 -16.69
N LEU A 183 11.14 8.32 -16.97
CA LEU A 183 12.52 8.70 -17.34
C LEU A 183 12.57 9.55 -18.63
N SER A 184 11.75 9.21 -19.62
CA SER A 184 11.69 9.98 -20.88
C SER A 184 11.15 11.40 -20.65
N GLU A 185 10.17 11.56 -19.79
CA GLU A 185 9.64 12.87 -19.41
C GLU A 185 10.70 13.73 -18.70
N LEU A 186 11.50 13.11 -17.81
CA LEU A 186 12.54 13.79 -17.05
C LEU A 186 13.79 14.15 -17.87
N THR A 187 14.00 13.53 -19.04
CA THR A 187 15.09 13.89 -19.95
C THR A 187 14.80 15.12 -20.79
N ASN A 188 13.53 15.53 -20.86
CA ASN A 188 13.08 16.68 -21.63
C ASN A 188 12.90 17.96 -20.79
N VAL A 189 13.24 17.90 -19.52
CA VAL A 189 13.23 19.01 -18.55
C VAL A 189 14.66 19.41 -18.22
#